data_2688863619f95fbf133ac3e488a63e4d
#
_entry.id   2688863619f95fbf133ac3e488a63e4d
#
_cell.length_a   1.000
_cell.length_b   1.000
_cell.length_c   1.000
_cell.angle_alpha   90.00
_cell.angle_beta   90.00
_cell.angle_gamma   90.00
#
_symmetry.space_group_name_H-M   'P 1'
#
loop_
_entity.id
_entity.type
_entity.pdbx_description
1 polymer ?
#
loop_
_entity_poly.entity_id
_entity_poly.type
_entity_poly.pdbx_seq_one_letter_code
_entity_poly.pdbx_strand_id
1 'polypeptide(L)'
;HARASGAISACITTAGPGATNLVTGIANAYVDKLPILIVTGETSTFIFGKGGMQESSGEGGSIDQAALFGSITRYHRIVERTDYLLQVLRQAAQILLSPNPGPVLLSLPYNVQKEMVNASLLDEIRFGKATHSAGSHASTTEEMARMIRAARHPVVVAGYGCLVSGAQVALRQLGIPVTTTLKGKGVVDEDTPLALGCLGVTSDGRAYRRIVDHADLVIFLGAGFNERTSYLWDARLLAGKQVIQIDNDASQLEKVFQADLAIHGDIRALLEDLLALLGT
;
A
#
# COMPACT_ATOMS: atom_id res chain seq x y z
N HIS A 1 13.64 -1.56 4.11
CA HIS A 1 13.46 -0.45 5.05
C HIS A 1 12.03 0.03 5.06
N ALA A 2 11.48 0.58 3.98
CA ALA A 2 10.13 1.18 3.91
C ALA A 2 9.04 0.31 4.57
N ARG A 3 9.02 -1.00 4.28
CA ARG A 3 8.05 -1.93 4.87
C ARG A 3 8.16 -2.03 6.40
N ALA A 4 9.39 -2.06 6.93
CA ALA A 4 9.61 -2.26 8.36
C ALA A 4 9.46 -0.98 9.17
N SER A 5 9.77 0.18 8.59
CA SER A 5 9.74 1.47 9.29
C SER A 5 8.50 2.32 9.02
N GLY A 6 7.74 2.01 7.96
CA GLY A 6 6.68 2.86 7.45
C GLY A 6 7.17 4.19 6.85
N ALA A 7 8.48 4.40 6.76
CA ALA A 7 9.08 5.62 6.25
C ALA A 7 9.43 5.50 4.76
N ILE A 8 9.61 6.63 4.09
CA ILE A 8 10.12 6.65 2.72
C ILE A 8 11.55 6.09 2.70
N SER A 9 11.81 5.20 1.76
CA SER A 9 13.17 4.71 1.47
C SER A 9 13.70 5.36 0.21
N ALA A 10 15.01 5.52 0.11
CA ALA A 10 15.68 5.96 -1.10
C ALA A 10 16.64 4.89 -1.62
N CYS A 11 16.72 4.77 -2.94
CA CYS A 11 17.68 3.94 -3.64
C CYS A 11 18.33 4.76 -4.76
N ILE A 12 19.66 4.77 -4.82
CA ILE A 12 20.41 5.49 -5.84
C ILE A 12 21.27 4.50 -6.61
N THR A 13 21.27 4.60 -7.93
CA THR A 13 22.08 3.73 -8.79
C THR A 13 22.52 4.44 -10.07
N THR A 14 23.47 3.82 -10.77
CA THR A 14 23.90 4.30 -12.09
C THR A 14 22.84 4.04 -13.16
N ALA A 15 23.04 4.60 -14.34
CA ALA A 15 22.21 4.40 -15.53
C ALA A 15 22.28 2.95 -16.06
N GLY A 16 21.43 2.62 -17.01
CA GLY A 16 21.43 1.36 -17.74
C GLY A 16 21.35 0.13 -16.82
N PRO A 17 22.39 -0.71 -16.72
CA PRO A 17 22.34 -1.95 -15.95
C PRO A 17 22.11 -1.72 -14.45
N GLY A 18 22.54 -0.59 -13.89
CA GLY A 18 22.22 -0.24 -12.51
C GLY A 18 20.71 -0.07 -12.30
N ALA A 19 20.06 0.65 -13.20
CA ALA A 19 18.61 0.82 -13.16
C ALA A 19 17.87 -0.49 -13.41
N THR A 20 18.21 -1.25 -14.46
CA THR A 20 17.50 -2.48 -14.83
C THR A 20 17.58 -3.57 -13.74
N ASN A 21 18.66 -3.63 -12.96
CA ASN A 21 18.75 -4.53 -11.81
C ASN A 21 17.74 -4.23 -10.69
N LEU A 22 17.13 -3.06 -10.67
CA LEU A 22 16.12 -2.67 -9.68
C LEU A 22 14.71 -3.18 -10.02
N VAL A 23 14.46 -3.62 -11.25
CA VAL A 23 13.10 -3.95 -11.75
C VAL A 23 12.34 -4.87 -10.81
N THR A 24 12.92 -5.98 -10.39
CA THR A 24 12.25 -6.94 -9.50
C THR A 24 11.90 -6.33 -8.15
N GLY A 25 12.83 -5.59 -7.54
CA GLY A 25 12.61 -4.93 -6.25
C GLY A 25 11.55 -3.83 -6.32
N ILE A 26 11.57 -3.04 -7.40
CA ILE A 26 10.59 -1.97 -7.63
C ILE A 26 9.21 -2.55 -7.93
N ALA A 27 9.12 -3.59 -8.75
CA ALA A 27 7.85 -4.27 -9.02
C ALA A 27 7.22 -4.84 -7.73
N ASN A 28 8.02 -5.44 -6.85
CA ASN A 28 7.56 -5.87 -5.54
C ASN A 28 7.04 -4.68 -4.69
N ALA A 29 7.81 -3.58 -4.65
CA ALA A 29 7.42 -2.38 -3.93
C ALA A 29 6.14 -1.73 -4.49
N TYR A 30 5.94 -1.77 -5.80
CA TYR A 30 4.74 -1.26 -6.47
C TYR A 30 3.48 -2.04 -6.04
N VAL A 31 3.55 -3.37 -6.09
CA VAL A 31 2.44 -4.25 -5.66
C VAL A 31 2.11 -4.08 -4.18
N ASP A 32 3.15 -3.84 -3.36
CA ASP A 32 3.01 -3.67 -1.91
C ASP A 32 2.78 -2.21 -1.49
N LYS A 33 2.66 -1.27 -2.45
CA LYS A 33 2.42 0.16 -2.20
C LYS A 33 3.46 0.77 -1.26
N LEU A 34 4.73 0.42 -1.44
CA LEU A 34 5.81 0.92 -0.59
C LEU A 34 6.35 2.25 -1.13
N PRO A 35 6.49 3.28 -0.29
CA PRO A 35 7.06 4.56 -0.70
C PRO A 35 8.56 4.45 -0.88
N ILE A 36 9.01 4.32 -2.12
CA ILE A 36 10.44 4.26 -2.47
C ILE A 36 10.76 5.32 -3.50
N LEU A 37 11.68 6.22 -3.17
CA LEU A 37 12.30 7.13 -4.12
C LEU A 37 13.49 6.46 -4.78
N ILE A 38 13.45 6.30 -6.09
CA ILE A 38 14.53 5.76 -6.89
C ILE A 38 15.15 6.91 -7.67
N VAL A 39 16.46 7.09 -7.52
CA VAL A 39 17.25 8.03 -8.31
C VAL A 39 18.24 7.24 -9.15
N THR A 40 18.13 7.35 -10.46
CA THR A 40 19.08 6.74 -11.41
C THR A 40 19.89 7.80 -12.12
N GLY A 41 21.13 7.46 -12.47
CA GLY A 41 21.86 8.24 -13.45
C GLY A 41 21.24 8.10 -14.84
N GLU A 42 21.65 8.98 -15.75
CA GLU A 42 21.42 8.90 -17.17
C GLU A 42 22.60 9.56 -17.92
N THR A 43 22.81 9.24 -19.19
CA THR A 43 23.78 9.94 -20.01
C THR A 43 23.40 11.40 -20.17
N SER A 44 24.36 12.24 -20.59
CA SER A 44 24.05 13.64 -20.83
C SER A 44 22.99 13.80 -21.92
N THR A 45 22.07 14.75 -21.77
CA THR A 45 20.93 14.95 -22.68
C THR A 45 21.37 15.20 -24.13
N PHE A 46 22.55 15.84 -24.35
CA PHE A 46 23.10 16.07 -25.70
C PHE A 46 23.69 14.82 -26.39
N ILE A 47 23.74 13.68 -25.66
CA ILE A 47 24.19 12.37 -26.16
C ILE A 47 23.01 11.48 -26.59
N PHE A 48 21.81 11.77 -26.18
CA PHE A 48 20.61 10.95 -26.46
C PHE A 48 20.55 10.62 -27.98
N GLY A 49 20.32 9.34 -28.26
CA GLY A 49 20.24 8.78 -29.59
C GLY A 49 21.60 8.55 -30.30
N LYS A 50 22.72 8.86 -29.64
CA LYS A 50 24.07 8.77 -30.23
C LYS A 50 24.88 7.56 -29.73
N GLY A 51 24.28 6.64 -29.01
CA GLY A 51 24.92 5.45 -28.47
C GLY A 51 25.82 5.71 -27.28
N GLY A 52 25.40 6.58 -26.37
CA GLY A 52 26.10 6.83 -25.11
C GLY A 52 26.25 5.57 -24.26
N MET A 53 27.35 5.49 -23.51
CA MET A 53 27.58 4.37 -22.60
C MET A 53 26.46 4.33 -21.53
N GLN A 54 25.77 3.19 -21.39
CA GLN A 54 24.64 2.98 -20.47
C GLN A 54 23.44 3.89 -20.76
N GLU A 55 23.33 4.42 -21.97
CA GLU A 55 22.18 5.21 -22.38
C GLU A 55 20.88 4.42 -22.22
N SER A 56 19.88 5.04 -21.64
CA SER A 56 18.56 4.47 -21.41
C SER A 56 17.43 5.45 -21.71
N SER A 57 17.69 6.34 -22.66
CA SER A 57 16.78 7.40 -23.12
C SER A 57 15.61 6.88 -23.98
N GLY A 58 15.71 5.68 -24.52
CA GLY A 58 14.78 5.14 -25.52
C GLY A 58 15.10 5.55 -26.96
N GLU A 59 16.12 6.38 -27.16
CA GLU A 59 16.51 6.86 -28.48
C GLU A 59 17.70 6.05 -29.05
N GLY A 60 17.88 6.09 -30.37
CA GLY A 60 19.04 5.51 -31.06
C GLY A 60 19.28 4.02 -30.82
N GLY A 61 18.22 3.26 -30.45
CA GLY A 61 18.33 1.82 -30.14
C GLY A 61 18.75 1.52 -28.70
N SER A 62 18.84 2.54 -27.82
CA SER A 62 19.03 2.33 -26.38
C SER A 62 17.75 1.78 -25.74
N ILE A 63 17.86 1.23 -24.52
CA ILE A 63 16.68 0.82 -23.77
C ILE A 63 15.83 2.06 -23.42
N ASP A 64 14.51 1.90 -23.47
CA ASP A 64 13.57 2.89 -22.96
C ASP A 64 13.30 2.63 -21.47
N GLN A 65 14.05 3.32 -20.60
CA GLN A 65 13.88 3.20 -19.16
C GLN A 65 12.50 3.67 -18.69
N ALA A 66 11.95 4.71 -19.33
CA ALA A 66 10.63 5.22 -18.99
C ALA A 66 9.55 4.17 -19.26
N ALA A 67 9.59 3.52 -20.41
CA ALA A 67 8.68 2.42 -20.74
C ALA A 67 8.87 1.22 -19.81
N LEU A 68 10.13 0.85 -19.51
CA LEU A 68 10.46 -0.28 -18.63
C LEU A 68 9.86 -0.10 -17.22
N PHE A 69 9.98 1.08 -16.65
CA PHE A 69 9.51 1.36 -15.30
C PHE A 69 8.09 1.92 -15.22
N GLY A 70 7.49 2.29 -16.34
CA GLY A 70 6.17 2.91 -16.40
C GLY A 70 5.06 2.07 -15.77
N SER A 71 5.13 0.74 -15.87
CA SER A 71 4.14 -0.18 -15.29
C SER A 71 4.37 -0.54 -13.81
N ILE A 72 5.54 -0.23 -13.27
CA ILE A 72 5.96 -0.62 -11.92
C ILE A 72 6.32 0.57 -11.03
N THR A 73 6.07 1.80 -11.49
CA THR A 73 6.20 3.03 -10.71
C THR A 73 4.91 3.83 -10.76
N ARG A 74 4.66 4.62 -9.72
CA ARG A 74 3.53 5.57 -9.68
C ARG A 74 3.85 6.88 -10.39
N TYR A 75 5.11 7.18 -10.50
CA TYR A 75 5.63 8.34 -11.22
C TYR A 75 7.06 8.05 -11.65
N HIS A 76 7.40 8.41 -12.87
CA HIS A 76 8.76 8.40 -13.35
C HIS A 76 9.03 9.65 -14.21
N ARG A 77 10.25 10.17 -14.14
CA ARG A 77 10.65 11.34 -14.90
C ARG A 77 12.14 11.33 -15.19
N ILE A 78 12.51 11.62 -16.44
CA ILE A 78 13.85 12.07 -16.78
C ILE A 78 13.87 13.57 -16.55
N VAL A 79 14.75 14.05 -15.68
CA VAL A 79 14.89 15.47 -15.35
C VAL A 79 15.93 16.07 -16.30
N GLU A 80 15.50 16.54 -17.45
CA GLU A 80 16.37 17.04 -18.50
C GLU A 80 16.91 18.46 -18.23
N ARG A 81 16.29 19.18 -17.30
CA ARG A 81 16.61 20.57 -16.93
C ARG A 81 16.25 20.84 -15.48
N THR A 82 16.98 21.73 -14.85
CA THR A 82 16.78 22.08 -13.42
C THR A 82 15.67 23.08 -13.18
N ASP A 83 15.20 23.81 -14.19
CA ASP A 83 14.19 24.87 -14.03
C ASP A 83 12.81 24.34 -13.57
N TYR A 84 12.47 23.09 -13.83
CA TYR A 84 11.25 22.46 -13.34
C TYR A 84 11.48 21.41 -12.21
N LEU A 85 12.69 21.35 -11.67
CA LEU A 85 13.06 20.37 -10.64
C LEU A 85 12.13 20.44 -9.42
N LEU A 86 11.77 21.65 -8.99
CA LEU A 86 10.84 21.85 -7.88
C LEU A 86 9.47 21.18 -8.13
N GLN A 87 8.94 21.32 -9.34
CA GLN A 87 7.67 20.68 -9.71
C GLN A 87 7.77 19.15 -9.66
N VAL A 88 8.87 18.59 -10.18
CA VAL A 88 9.12 17.13 -10.17
C VAL A 88 9.21 16.61 -8.73
N LEU A 89 9.96 17.32 -7.86
CA LEU A 89 10.10 16.93 -6.47
C LEU A 89 8.78 17.04 -5.68
N ARG A 90 7.97 18.07 -5.96
CA ARG A 90 6.63 18.19 -5.37
C ARG A 90 5.72 17.03 -5.77
N GLN A 91 5.69 16.65 -7.05
CA GLN A 91 4.91 15.51 -7.52
C GLN A 91 5.39 14.20 -6.90
N ALA A 92 6.71 13.99 -6.85
CA ALA A 92 7.30 12.85 -6.19
C ALA A 92 6.88 12.76 -4.71
N ALA A 93 6.99 13.88 -3.98
CA ALA A 93 6.60 13.95 -2.57
C ALA A 93 5.11 13.68 -2.35
N GLN A 94 4.23 14.23 -3.19
CA GLN A 94 2.80 13.99 -3.12
C GLN A 94 2.46 12.50 -3.24
N ILE A 95 3.13 11.78 -4.13
CA ILE A 95 2.89 10.36 -4.33
C ILE A 95 3.47 9.53 -3.19
N LEU A 96 4.70 9.82 -2.78
CA LEU A 96 5.39 9.08 -1.72
C LEU A 96 4.69 9.24 -0.35
N LEU A 97 4.03 10.39 -0.12
CA LEU A 97 3.33 10.72 1.12
C LEU A 97 1.82 10.47 1.04
N SER A 98 1.32 10.01 -0.10
CA SER A 98 -0.12 9.73 -0.27
C SER A 98 -0.55 8.51 0.57
N PRO A 99 -1.84 8.35 0.85
CA PRO A 99 -2.38 7.15 1.53
C PRO A 99 -2.19 5.87 0.75
N ASN A 100 -2.06 5.99 -0.58
CA ASN A 100 -1.81 4.89 -1.49
C ASN A 100 -0.46 5.13 -2.21
N PRO A 101 0.67 5.08 -1.47
CA PRO A 101 1.97 5.43 -2.01
C PRO A 101 2.48 4.36 -2.98
N GLY A 102 3.63 4.61 -3.55
CA GLY A 102 4.32 3.63 -4.38
C GLY A 102 5.68 4.16 -4.84
N PRO A 103 6.43 3.35 -5.61
CA PRO A 103 7.72 3.73 -6.11
C PRO A 103 7.64 4.95 -7.04
N VAL A 104 8.60 5.85 -6.89
CA VAL A 104 8.84 7.01 -7.75
C VAL A 104 10.25 6.90 -8.29
N LEU A 105 10.43 7.06 -9.61
CA LEU A 105 11.74 7.02 -10.25
C LEU A 105 12.07 8.36 -10.90
N LEU A 106 13.22 8.91 -10.56
CA LEU A 106 13.79 10.11 -11.16
C LEU A 106 15.12 9.76 -11.80
N SER A 107 15.20 9.95 -13.13
CA SER A 107 16.46 9.81 -13.87
C SER A 107 17.13 11.18 -14.01
N LEU A 108 18.37 11.27 -13.60
CA LEU A 108 19.15 12.51 -13.59
C LEU A 108 20.28 12.42 -14.60
N PRO A 109 20.19 13.07 -15.78
CA PRO A 109 21.28 13.13 -16.74
C PRO A 109 22.53 13.78 -16.17
N TYR A 110 23.69 13.26 -16.57
CA TYR A 110 25.01 13.69 -16.02
C TYR A 110 25.28 15.18 -16.11
N ASN A 111 24.90 15.82 -17.24
CA ASN A 111 25.02 17.26 -17.38
C ASN A 111 24.13 18.03 -16.38
N VAL A 112 22.91 17.55 -16.16
CA VAL A 112 21.94 18.18 -15.22
C VAL A 112 22.41 18.07 -13.77
N GLN A 113 23.04 16.95 -13.39
CA GLN A 113 23.63 16.78 -12.05
C GLN A 113 24.71 17.80 -11.72
N LYS A 114 25.30 18.46 -12.73
CA LYS A 114 26.35 19.49 -12.57
C LYS A 114 25.81 20.93 -12.56
N GLU A 115 24.53 21.09 -12.84
CA GLU A 115 23.91 22.41 -12.82
C GLU A 115 23.75 22.94 -11.39
N MET A 116 23.94 24.23 -11.25
CA MET A 116 23.74 24.92 -9.98
C MET A 116 22.26 25.20 -9.80
N VAL A 117 21.70 24.85 -8.64
CA VAL A 117 20.34 25.17 -8.25
C VAL A 117 20.32 26.01 -6.98
N ASN A 118 19.31 26.85 -6.82
CA ASN A 118 19.15 27.61 -5.59
C ASN A 118 18.75 26.68 -4.44
N ALA A 119 19.50 26.71 -3.34
CA ALA A 119 19.22 25.88 -2.16
C ALA A 119 17.85 26.17 -1.52
N SER A 120 17.31 27.38 -1.68
CA SER A 120 15.96 27.73 -1.21
C SER A 120 14.85 26.88 -1.83
N LEU A 121 15.12 26.20 -2.94
CA LEU A 121 14.20 25.25 -3.56
C LEU A 121 13.75 24.14 -2.57
N LEU A 122 14.64 23.73 -1.66
CA LEU A 122 14.32 22.73 -0.64
C LEU A 122 13.32 23.25 0.40
N ASP A 123 13.35 24.55 0.71
CA ASP A 123 12.43 25.17 1.68
C ASP A 123 11.01 25.26 1.14
N GLU A 124 10.86 25.22 -0.17
CA GLU A 124 9.57 25.24 -0.85
C GLU A 124 8.90 23.85 -0.92
N ILE A 125 9.64 22.78 -0.65
CA ILE A 125 9.10 21.42 -0.63
C ILE A 125 8.54 21.15 0.77
N ARG A 126 7.24 21.32 0.93
CA ARG A 126 6.57 20.98 2.19
C ARG A 126 6.22 19.49 2.20
N PHE A 127 6.88 18.73 3.06
CA PHE A 127 6.55 17.34 3.37
C PHE A 127 5.48 17.28 4.47
N GLY A 128 4.27 17.74 4.17
CA GLY A 128 3.14 17.50 5.07
C GLY A 128 2.61 16.08 4.84
N LYS A 129 2.48 15.28 5.90
CA LYS A 129 1.55 14.15 5.84
C LYS A 129 0.20 14.74 5.45
N ALA A 130 -0.36 14.28 4.33
CA ALA A 130 -1.75 14.59 4.05
C ALA A 130 -2.57 14.05 5.23
N THR A 131 -3.00 14.94 6.11
CA THR A 131 -4.02 14.61 7.08
C THR A 131 -5.29 14.46 6.26
N HIS A 132 -5.60 13.22 5.88
CA HIS A 132 -6.92 12.96 5.38
C HIS A 132 -7.88 13.20 6.55
N SER A 133 -8.59 14.32 6.49
CA SER A 133 -9.82 14.41 7.25
C SER A 133 -10.72 13.31 6.69
N ALA A 134 -10.85 12.23 7.44
CA ALA A 134 -11.95 11.31 7.22
C ALA A 134 -13.21 12.17 7.21
N GLY A 135 -13.89 12.28 6.06
CA GLY A 135 -15.24 12.81 6.04
C GLY A 135 -16.00 12.05 7.12
N SER A 136 -16.93 12.71 7.80
CA SER A 136 -17.71 12.10 8.88
C SER A 136 -18.28 10.75 8.40
N HIS A 137 -17.69 9.65 8.85
CA HIS A 137 -18.18 8.29 8.60
C HIS A 137 -19.23 7.87 9.64
N ALA A 138 -19.81 8.82 10.38
CA ALA A 138 -20.68 8.56 11.52
C ALA A 138 -21.79 7.53 11.19
N SER A 139 -22.55 7.72 10.12
CA SER A 139 -23.62 6.80 9.72
C SER A 139 -23.09 5.42 9.33
N THR A 140 -21.90 5.37 8.72
CA THR A 140 -21.26 4.11 8.28
C THR A 140 -20.69 3.35 9.49
N THR A 141 -20.12 4.07 10.46
CA THR A 141 -19.60 3.47 11.70
C THR A 141 -20.76 2.98 12.60
N GLU A 142 -21.89 3.69 12.63
CA GLU A 142 -23.11 3.24 13.31
C GLU A 142 -23.65 1.94 12.70
N GLU A 143 -23.68 1.84 11.38
CA GLU A 143 -24.08 0.63 10.66
C GLU A 143 -23.14 -0.53 10.96
N MET A 144 -21.82 -0.30 10.94
CA MET A 144 -20.82 -1.28 11.32
C MET A 144 -21.04 -1.76 12.77
N ALA A 145 -21.27 -0.84 13.72
CA ALA A 145 -21.57 -1.20 15.11
C ALA A 145 -22.85 -2.02 15.23
N ARG A 146 -23.88 -1.70 14.46
CA ARG A 146 -25.14 -2.46 14.42
C ARG A 146 -24.91 -3.88 13.93
N MET A 147 -24.17 -4.07 12.83
CA MET A 147 -23.87 -5.39 12.29
C MET A 147 -23.05 -6.22 13.26
N ILE A 148 -22.04 -5.63 13.91
CA ILE A 148 -21.19 -6.34 14.90
C ILE A 148 -22.02 -6.77 16.13
N ARG A 149 -22.91 -5.89 16.64
CA ARG A 149 -23.79 -6.24 17.79
C ARG A 149 -24.79 -7.34 17.45
N ALA A 150 -25.22 -7.44 16.20
CA ALA A 150 -26.16 -8.46 15.75
C ALA A 150 -25.48 -9.82 15.50
N ALA A 151 -24.19 -9.83 15.22
CA ALA A 151 -23.44 -11.04 14.93
C ALA A 151 -23.21 -11.88 16.19
N ARG A 152 -23.35 -13.20 16.05
CA ARG A 152 -23.05 -14.17 17.12
C ARG A 152 -21.61 -14.66 17.08
N HIS A 153 -21.06 -14.75 15.89
CA HIS A 153 -19.74 -15.31 15.62
C HIS A 153 -18.95 -14.45 14.63
N PRO A 154 -18.69 -13.18 14.94
CA PRO A 154 -17.88 -12.32 14.07
C PRO A 154 -16.44 -12.80 14.01
N VAL A 155 -15.80 -12.64 12.84
CA VAL A 155 -14.37 -12.91 12.63
C VAL A 155 -13.75 -11.76 11.83
N VAL A 156 -12.61 -11.27 12.28
CA VAL A 156 -11.81 -10.28 11.57
C VAL A 156 -10.74 -10.97 10.73
N VAL A 157 -10.63 -10.55 9.48
CA VAL A 157 -9.49 -10.87 8.57
C VAL A 157 -8.64 -9.61 8.44
N ALA A 158 -7.54 -9.56 9.19
CA ALA A 158 -6.65 -8.42 9.22
C ALA A 158 -5.54 -8.56 8.18
N GLY A 159 -5.41 -7.58 7.31
CA GLY A 159 -4.38 -7.51 6.28
C GLY A 159 -3.25 -6.53 6.61
N TYR A 160 -2.39 -6.30 5.61
CA TYR A 160 -1.27 -5.36 5.70
C TYR A 160 -1.73 -3.91 5.97
N GLY A 161 -2.92 -3.54 5.50
CA GLY A 161 -3.50 -2.22 5.77
C GLY A 161 -3.62 -1.90 7.25
N CYS A 162 -3.86 -2.90 8.12
CA CYS A 162 -3.88 -2.70 9.57
C CYS A 162 -2.51 -2.33 10.15
N LEU A 163 -1.42 -2.87 9.59
CA LEU A 163 -0.06 -2.49 9.98
C LEU A 163 0.27 -1.07 9.55
N VAL A 164 -0.08 -0.72 8.31
CA VAL A 164 0.17 0.60 7.74
C VAL A 164 -0.58 1.71 8.48
N SER A 165 -1.83 1.47 8.85
CA SER A 165 -2.64 2.44 9.59
C SER A 165 -2.32 2.49 11.10
N GLY A 166 -1.53 1.54 11.62
CA GLY A 166 -1.24 1.46 13.06
C GLY A 166 -2.45 1.01 13.90
N ALA A 167 -3.32 0.17 13.33
CA ALA A 167 -4.60 -0.24 13.93
C ALA A 167 -4.48 -1.34 15.01
N GLN A 168 -3.25 -1.80 15.35
CA GLN A 168 -3.04 -2.98 16.21
C GLN A 168 -3.69 -2.84 17.59
N VAL A 169 -3.64 -1.64 18.20
CA VAL A 169 -4.21 -1.39 19.53
C VAL A 169 -5.73 -1.43 19.46
N ALA A 170 -6.33 -0.69 18.54
CA ALA A 170 -7.78 -0.66 18.35
C ALA A 170 -8.36 -2.04 18.00
N LEU A 171 -7.64 -2.81 17.18
CA LEU A 171 -8.04 -4.16 16.80
C LEU A 171 -8.08 -5.11 18.00
N ARG A 172 -7.10 -5.00 18.93
CA ARG A 172 -7.12 -5.80 20.16
C ARG A 172 -8.26 -5.43 21.09
N GLN A 173 -8.57 -4.14 21.19
CA GLN A 173 -9.68 -3.64 22.03
C GLN A 173 -11.04 -4.08 21.51
N LEU A 174 -11.16 -4.34 20.21
CA LEU A 174 -12.41 -4.81 19.61
C LEU A 174 -12.88 -6.17 20.16
N GLY A 175 -11.97 -7.01 20.67
CA GLY A 175 -12.31 -8.27 21.33
C GLY A 175 -12.90 -9.35 20.44
N ILE A 176 -12.84 -9.19 19.12
CA ILE A 176 -13.32 -10.17 18.12
C ILE A 176 -12.17 -11.10 17.72
N PRO A 177 -12.42 -12.42 17.49
CA PRO A 177 -11.40 -13.31 16.95
C PRO A 177 -10.81 -12.80 15.63
N VAL A 178 -9.47 -12.82 15.52
CA VAL A 178 -8.72 -12.27 14.40
C VAL A 178 -7.91 -13.35 13.72
N THR A 179 -8.03 -13.44 12.41
CA THR A 179 -7.07 -14.10 11.55
C THR A 179 -6.31 -13.07 10.72
N THR A 180 -5.07 -13.35 10.35
CA THR A 180 -4.27 -12.44 9.52
C THR A 180 -4.07 -13.00 8.12
N THR A 181 -3.94 -12.13 7.14
CA THR A 181 -3.32 -12.52 5.87
C THR A 181 -1.83 -12.75 6.10
N LEU A 182 -1.15 -13.42 5.18
CA LEU A 182 0.31 -13.65 5.28
C LEU A 182 1.09 -12.32 5.44
N LYS A 183 0.68 -11.26 4.73
CA LYS A 183 1.26 -9.91 4.85
C LYS A 183 0.81 -9.17 6.11
N GLY A 184 -0.27 -9.59 6.75
CA GLY A 184 -0.80 -9.02 7.99
C GLY A 184 -0.23 -9.66 9.26
N LYS A 185 0.68 -10.64 9.16
CA LYS A 185 1.33 -11.21 10.35
C LYS A 185 1.98 -10.11 11.20
N GLY A 186 1.80 -10.20 12.53
CA GLY A 186 2.25 -9.17 13.47
C GLY A 186 1.22 -8.07 13.77
N VAL A 187 0.04 -8.08 13.15
CA VAL A 187 -1.08 -7.18 13.51
C VAL A 187 -1.62 -7.49 14.90
N VAL A 188 -1.69 -8.77 15.24
CA VAL A 188 -2.07 -9.26 16.57
C VAL A 188 -0.98 -10.18 17.10
N ASP A 189 -0.87 -10.24 18.42
CA ASP A 189 -0.04 -11.21 19.09
C ASP A 189 -0.67 -12.60 18.92
N GLU A 190 0.09 -13.52 18.33
CA GLU A 190 -0.39 -14.86 17.98
C GLU A 190 -0.60 -15.77 19.19
N ASP A 191 -0.07 -15.41 20.36
CA ASP A 191 -0.23 -16.14 21.61
C ASP A 191 -1.52 -15.79 22.38
N THR A 192 -2.31 -14.87 21.85
CA THR A 192 -3.59 -14.50 22.45
C THR A 192 -4.73 -15.48 22.09
N PRO A 193 -5.72 -15.68 22.98
CA PRO A 193 -6.87 -16.53 22.69
C PRO A 193 -7.72 -16.10 21.48
N LEU A 194 -7.62 -14.83 21.10
CA LEU A 194 -8.36 -14.29 19.96
C LEU A 194 -7.64 -14.51 18.63
N ALA A 195 -6.37 -14.91 18.64
CA ALA A 195 -5.60 -15.14 17.42
C ALA A 195 -5.93 -16.51 16.80
N LEU A 196 -6.50 -16.47 15.59
CA LEU A 196 -6.84 -17.68 14.81
C LEU A 196 -5.69 -18.13 13.89
N GLY A 197 -4.54 -17.44 13.94
CA GLY A 197 -3.41 -17.67 13.04
C GLY A 197 -3.62 -17.03 11.66
N CYS A 198 -2.90 -17.55 10.67
CA CYS A 198 -2.94 -17.01 9.31
C CYS A 198 -4.05 -17.68 8.48
N LEU A 199 -4.79 -16.88 7.71
CA LEU A 199 -5.74 -17.36 6.71
C LEU A 199 -5.02 -17.56 5.37
N GLY A 200 -5.10 -18.75 4.81
CA GLY A 200 -4.56 -19.05 3.49
C GLY A 200 -4.24 -20.52 3.28
N VAL A 201 -4.12 -20.93 2.03
CA VAL A 201 -3.92 -22.34 1.61
C VAL A 201 -2.66 -23.02 2.19
N THR A 202 -1.72 -22.22 2.71
CA THR A 202 -0.49 -22.73 3.34
C THR A 202 -0.54 -22.72 4.88
N SER A 203 -1.71 -22.40 5.47
CA SER A 203 -1.92 -22.39 6.91
C SER A 203 -2.40 -23.75 7.42
N ASP A 204 -2.52 -23.89 8.75
CA ASP A 204 -3.07 -25.10 9.41
C ASP A 204 -4.59 -25.28 9.25
N GLY A 205 -5.25 -24.34 8.58
CA GLY A 205 -6.67 -24.35 8.29
C GLY A 205 -7.59 -24.02 9.48
N ARG A 206 -7.06 -23.65 10.67
CA ARG A 206 -7.90 -23.27 11.82
C ARG A 206 -8.79 -22.07 11.51
N ALA A 207 -8.20 -21.01 10.98
CA ALA A 207 -8.92 -19.81 10.59
C ALA A 207 -9.98 -20.09 9.53
N TYR A 208 -9.65 -20.90 8.53
CA TYR A 208 -10.56 -21.32 7.48
C TYR A 208 -11.78 -22.05 8.05
N ARG A 209 -11.55 -23.10 8.85
CA ARG A 209 -12.67 -23.85 9.50
C ARG A 209 -13.50 -22.94 10.39
N ARG A 210 -12.87 -22.05 11.18
CA ARG A 210 -13.60 -21.10 12.01
C ARG A 210 -14.54 -20.21 11.21
N ILE A 211 -14.09 -19.72 10.05
CA ILE A 211 -14.91 -18.90 9.17
C ILE A 211 -16.01 -19.74 8.53
N VAL A 212 -15.65 -20.86 7.90
CA VAL A 212 -16.61 -21.67 7.12
C VAL A 212 -17.71 -22.25 8.02
N ASP A 213 -17.34 -22.81 9.17
CA ASP A 213 -18.24 -23.60 9.98
C ASP A 213 -19.03 -22.78 11.01
N HIS A 214 -18.54 -21.60 11.40
CA HIS A 214 -19.11 -20.89 12.54
C HIS A 214 -19.38 -19.41 12.32
N ALA A 215 -18.62 -18.70 11.43
CA ALA A 215 -18.80 -17.25 11.29
C ALA A 215 -20.14 -16.91 10.64
N ASP A 216 -20.80 -15.88 11.17
CA ASP A 216 -21.98 -15.24 10.60
C ASP A 216 -21.67 -13.82 10.08
N LEU A 217 -20.53 -13.23 10.52
CA LEU A 217 -20.01 -11.97 10.05
C LEU A 217 -18.50 -12.08 9.81
N VAL A 218 -18.04 -11.66 8.63
CA VAL A 218 -16.61 -11.58 8.29
C VAL A 218 -16.23 -10.12 8.00
N ILE A 219 -15.23 -9.62 8.72
CA ILE A 219 -14.78 -8.22 8.64
C ILE A 219 -13.39 -8.19 8.03
N PHE A 220 -13.26 -7.72 6.80
CA PHE A 220 -11.97 -7.53 6.14
C PHE A 220 -11.42 -6.14 6.43
N LEU A 221 -10.24 -6.07 7.03
CA LEU A 221 -9.55 -4.83 7.39
C LEU A 221 -8.22 -4.74 6.63
N GLY A 222 -8.16 -3.93 5.57
CA GLY A 222 -6.97 -3.76 4.75
C GLY A 222 -6.41 -5.08 4.24
N ALA A 223 -7.28 -6.00 3.91
CA ALA A 223 -6.98 -7.37 3.56
C ALA A 223 -7.41 -7.68 2.12
N GLY A 224 -6.44 -7.96 1.24
CA GLY A 224 -6.74 -8.45 -0.10
C GLY A 224 -7.29 -9.88 -0.08
N PHE A 225 -8.38 -10.10 -0.81
CA PHE A 225 -8.98 -11.43 -1.00
C PHE A 225 -8.40 -12.07 -2.26
N ASN A 226 -7.10 -12.40 -2.19
CA ASN A 226 -6.35 -12.99 -3.30
C ASN A 226 -6.44 -14.53 -3.28
N GLU A 227 -5.91 -15.15 -4.32
CA GLU A 227 -5.91 -16.60 -4.53
C GLU A 227 -5.56 -17.40 -3.27
N ARG A 228 -4.51 -17.02 -2.55
CA ARG A 228 -4.04 -17.77 -1.38
C ARG A 228 -4.91 -17.54 -0.16
N THR A 229 -5.27 -16.30 0.14
CA THR A 229 -6.09 -15.94 1.30
C THR A 229 -7.52 -16.46 1.16
N SER A 230 -8.03 -16.51 -0.06
CA SER A 230 -9.39 -16.97 -0.37
C SER A 230 -9.54 -18.48 -0.55
N TYR A 231 -8.47 -19.26 -0.39
CA TYR A 231 -8.47 -20.69 -0.72
C TYR A 231 -8.96 -20.95 -2.15
N LEU A 232 -8.35 -20.25 -3.13
CA LEU A 232 -8.75 -20.31 -4.55
C LEU A 232 -10.19 -19.85 -4.77
N TRP A 233 -10.56 -18.76 -4.08
CA TRP A 233 -11.92 -18.17 -4.10
C TRP A 233 -13.03 -19.15 -3.69
N ASP A 234 -12.77 -19.93 -2.66
CA ASP A 234 -13.76 -20.86 -2.11
C ASP A 234 -14.99 -20.08 -1.60
N ALA A 235 -16.11 -20.30 -2.28
CA ALA A 235 -17.37 -19.59 -1.98
C ALA A 235 -17.86 -19.79 -0.54
N ARG A 236 -17.49 -20.90 0.11
CA ARG A 236 -17.89 -21.22 1.50
C ARG A 236 -17.37 -20.22 2.51
N LEU A 237 -16.28 -19.49 2.19
CA LEU A 237 -15.75 -18.45 3.08
C LEU A 237 -16.75 -17.32 3.32
N LEU A 238 -17.57 -16.98 2.34
CA LEU A 238 -18.48 -15.84 2.40
C LEU A 238 -19.95 -16.22 2.25
N ALA A 239 -20.26 -17.41 1.74
CA ALA A 239 -21.64 -17.85 1.52
C ALA A 239 -22.46 -17.86 2.79
N GLY A 240 -23.60 -17.15 2.78
CA GLY A 240 -24.55 -17.07 3.90
C GLY A 240 -24.05 -16.21 5.08
N LYS A 241 -23.02 -15.41 4.90
CA LYS A 241 -22.45 -14.54 5.93
C LYS A 241 -22.63 -13.08 5.54
N GLN A 242 -22.75 -12.22 6.54
CA GLN A 242 -22.57 -10.78 6.31
C GLN A 242 -21.08 -10.44 6.15
N VAL A 243 -20.78 -9.47 5.33
CA VAL A 243 -19.41 -9.05 5.01
C VAL A 243 -19.24 -7.56 5.17
N ILE A 244 -18.29 -7.16 6.00
CA ILE A 244 -17.79 -5.76 6.07
C ILE A 244 -16.41 -5.72 5.44
N GLN A 245 -16.16 -4.74 4.60
CA GLN A 245 -14.84 -4.51 4.00
C GLN A 245 -14.40 -3.07 4.22
N ILE A 246 -13.21 -2.89 4.80
CA ILE A 246 -12.58 -1.58 5.02
C ILE A 246 -11.22 -1.59 4.35
N ASP A 247 -10.96 -0.61 3.50
CA ASP A 247 -9.65 -0.39 2.89
C ASP A 247 -9.39 1.10 2.67
N ASN A 248 -8.12 1.50 2.77
CA ASN A 248 -7.67 2.85 2.44
C ASN A 248 -7.45 3.06 0.93
N ASP A 249 -7.60 2.01 0.13
CA ASP A 249 -7.58 2.05 -1.32
C ASP A 249 -8.94 1.63 -1.87
N ALA A 250 -9.70 2.59 -2.37
CA ALA A 250 -11.02 2.35 -2.94
C ALA A 250 -11.00 1.27 -4.05
N SER A 251 -9.89 1.10 -4.78
CA SER A 251 -9.75 0.08 -5.82
C SER A 251 -9.71 -1.36 -5.31
N GLN A 252 -9.55 -1.56 -4.01
CA GLN A 252 -9.58 -2.88 -3.38
C GLN A 252 -10.97 -3.26 -2.87
N LEU A 253 -11.85 -2.25 -2.68
CA LEU A 253 -13.21 -2.49 -2.23
C LEU A 253 -14.00 -3.22 -3.33
N GLU A 254 -14.69 -4.27 -2.93
CA GLU A 254 -15.58 -5.09 -3.78
C GLU A 254 -14.92 -5.61 -5.08
N LYS A 255 -13.59 -5.66 -5.11
CA LYS A 255 -12.82 -6.09 -6.28
C LYS A 255 -13.10 -7.55 -6.68
N VAL A 256 -13.41 -8.41 -5.72
CA VAL A 256 -13.55 -9.86 -5.93
C VAL A 256 -14.88 -10.39 -5.43
N PHE A 257 -15.45 -9.78 -4.41
CA PHE A 257 -16.75 -10.15 -3.81
C PHE A 257 -17.51 -8.89 -3.44
N GLN A 258 -18.82 -9.00 -3.34
CA GLN A 258 -19.67 -7.92 -2.82
C GLN A 258 -19.67 -7.96 -1.29
N ALA A 259 -19.60 -6.79 -0.67
CA ALA A 259 -19.73 -6.62 0.77
C ALA A 259 -21.11 -6.04 1.11
N ASP A 260 -21.68 -6.44 2.25
CA ASP A 260 -22.89 -5.80 2.78
C ASP A 260 -22.61 -4.36 3.22
N LEU A 261 -21.33 -4.11 3.62
CA LEU A 261 -20.86 -2.78 3.98
C LEU A 261 -19.40 -2.60 3.53
N ALA A 262 -19.18 -1.75 2.51
CA ALA A 262 -17.87 -1.40 2.00
C ALA A 262 -17.49 0.04 2.44
N ILE A 263 -16.35 0.20 3.11
CA ILE A 263 -15.92 1.49 3.66
C ILE A 263 -14.54 1.86 3.13
N HIS A 264 -14.45 3.00 2.46
CA HIS A 264 -13.18 3.61 2.07
C HIS A 264 -12.71 4.55 3.19
N GLY A 265 -11.62 4.22 3.88
CA GLY A 265 -11.11 5.07 4.96
C GLY A 265 -9.90 4.51 5.68
N ASP A 266 -9.38 5.30 6.64
CA ASP A 266 -8.30 4.88 7.53
C ASP A 266 -8.82 3.87 8.55
N ILE A 267 -8.20 2.69 8.59
CA ILE A 267 -8.68 1.56 9.41
C ILE A 267 -8.58 1.89 10.90
N ARG A 268 -7.50 2.54 11.34
CA ARG A 268 -7.35 2.88 12.74
C ARG A 268 -8.41 3.88 13.19
N ALA A 269 -8.60 4.96 12.45
CA ALA A 269 -9.59 5.98 12.79
C ALA A 269 -11.00 5.38 12.86
N LEU A 270 -11.38 4.56 11.87
CA LEU A 270 -12.69 3.88 11.85
C LEU A 270 -12.86 2.91 13.03
N LEU A 271 -11.81 2.19 13.43
CA LEU A 271 -11.88 1.31 14.60
C LEU A 271 -11.95 2.10 15.91
N GLU A 272 -11.25 3.23 16.05
CA GLU A 272 -11.33 4.11 17.22
C GLU A 272 -12.75 4.69 17.36
N ASP A 273 -13.36 5.17 16.27
CA ASP A 273 -14.75 5.64 16.26
C ASP A 273 -15.74 4.52 16.62
N LEU A 274 -15.51 3.32 16.07
CA LEU A 274 -16.33 2.13 16.37
C LEU A 274 -16.26 1.75 17.84
N LEU A 275 -15.06 1.71 18.45
CA LEU A 275 -14.87 1.39 19.86
C LEU A 275 -15.60 2.39 20.76
N ALA A 276 -15.57 3.68 20.42
CA ALA A 276 -16.33 4.70 21.14
C ALA A 276 -17.86 4.41 21.10
N LEU A 277 -18.37 3.95 19.95
CA LEU A 277 -19.80 3.58 19.83
C LEU A 277 -20.16 2.26 20.53
N LEU A 278 -19.21 1.33 20.61
CA LEU A 278 -19.43 0.04 21.29
C LEU A 278 -19.34 0.16 22.81
N GLY A 279 -18.71 1.22 23.33
CA GLY A 279 -18.53 1.46 24.76
C GLY A 279 -17.40 0.61 25.37
N THR A 280 -16.42 0.25 24.57
CA THR A 280 -15.24 -0.57 24.94
C THR A 280 -13.98 0.27 25.09
#